data_41d595cd9ea6cac8600de299d3c76533
#
_entry.id   41d595cd9ea6cac8600de299d3c76533
#
_cell.length_a   1.000
_cell.length_b   1.000
_cell.length_c   1.000
_cell.angle_alpha   90.00
_cell.angle_beta   90.00
_cell.angle_gamma   90.00
#
_symmetry.space_group_name_H-M   'P 1'
#
loop_
_entity.id
_entity.type
_entity.pdbx_description
1 polymer ?
#
loop_
_entity_poly.entity_id
_entity_poly.type
_entity_poly.pdbx_seq_one_letter_code
_entity_poly.pdbx_strand_id
1 'polypeptide(L)'
;MHKLVPAAIALALVLPVGALADTSSDIASLRQEMDSMRAAYEARLQALEQRLQRAEAAITPPAPSVAAAAAPRAVVASGPAVTAATPTAPASAAPVVAPVLAEAAPATPQVASAGGGANAFNPSVSLILSGLYTRTSQDPARYAITGWQLPAGLQVGPSTRGFSLAETELALAASVDPWLRGAANISLAPDDKVSVEEAYVQTTSLGEGFSLKAGRFFSNVGYLNAQHSHTWDFVDNPLAYQALLGTQYGDDGLQLTWLPPLDQYVELGAEVGRGRSFPGSDSGRNGAGMTALTAHAGGDIGASQSWRAGLSMLNAKADDQLLLATNAAGGAVTDLFNGRTRVWIADAIWKWAPNGNATRTSFKLQGEYLRSTRTGNLVYDIGNTDRPGAYRAAPSGWYVQGVYQFMPSWRVGLRTEGLDAGTPDYGPNAASFAGGGFKPRKNTLMIDFNPSEFSRVRLQLAQDRAREGITDNQLFLQYQMSLGAHGAHSY
;
A
#
# COMPACT_ATOMS: atom_id res chain seq x y z
N MET A 1 -57.22 -39.93 -37.70
CA MET A 1 -56.58 -39.53 -38.97
C MET A 1 -56.45 -38.01 -38.99
N HIS A 2 -55.35 -37.43 -38.66
CA HIS A 2 -54.86 -36.16 -39.18
C HIS A 2 -53.37 -36.06 -38.95
N LYS A 3 -52.65 -35.75 -40.01
CA LYS A 3 -51.23 -35.81 -40.21
C LYS A 3 -50.54 -34.63 -39.56
N LEU A 4 -49.49 -34.91 -38.78
CA LEU A 4 -48.51 -33.96 -38.32
C LEU A 4 -47.55 -33.62 -39.46
N VAL A 5 -47.33 -32.34 -39.72
CA VAL A 5 -46.29 -31.77 -40.57
C VAL A 5 -45.28 -31.10 -39.65
N PRO A 6 -44.00 -31.48 -39.70
CA PRO A 6 -42.97 -30.74 -38.99
C PRO A 6 -42.47 -29.56 -39.82
N ALA A 7 -42.59 -28.36 -39.30
CA ALA A 7 -41.95 -27.17 -39.85
C ALA A 7 -40.50 -27.13 -39.40
N ALA A 8 -39.59 -27.32 -40.37
CA ALA A 8 -38.17 -27.10 -40.18
C ALA A 8 -37.85 -25.59 -40.22
N ILE A 9 -37.45 -25.03 -39.12
CA ILE A 9 -36.90 -23.68 -39.06
C ILE A 9 -35.42 -23.76 -39.41
N ALA A 10 -35.06 -23.29 -40.59
CA ALA A 10 -33.67 -23.09 -41.01
C ALA A 10 -33.16 -21.80 -40.35
N LEU A 11 -32.28 -21.92 -39.34
CA LEU A 11 -31.57 -20.81 -38.76
C LEU A 11 -30.37 -20.50 -39.69
N ALA A 12 -30.49 -19.43 -40.49
CA ALA A 12 -29.36 -18.92 -41.28
C ALA A 12 -28.41 -18.18 -40.33
N LEU A 13 -27.26 -18.81 -40.06
CA LEU A 13 -26.10 -18.16 -39.43
C LEU A 13 -25.50 -17.20 -40.44
N VAL A 14 -25.81 -15.90 -40.29
CA VAL A 14 -25.06 -14.83 -40.93
C VAL A 14 -23.78 -14.63 -40.07
N LEU A 15 -22.70 -15.25 -40.51
CA LEU A 15 -21.37 -14.89 -40.02
C LEU A 15 -21.02 -13.49 -40.59
N PRO A 16 -20.59 -12.52 -39.77
CA PRO A 16 -20.00 -11.33 -40.33
C PRO A 16 -18.68 -11.73 -41.00
N VAL A 17 -18.62 -11.51 -42.30
CA VAL A 17 -17.35 -11.53 -43.05
C VAL A 17 -16.50 -10.43 -42.43
N GLY A 18 -15.53 -10.80 -41.60
CA GLY A 18 -14.52 -9.90 -41.13
C GLY A 18 -13.77 -9.35 -42.32
N ALA A 19 -13.80 -8.04 -42.48
CA ALA A 19 -12.91 -7.33 -43.38
C ALA A 19 -11.49 -7.79 -42.99
N LEU A 20 -10.80 -8.47 -43.88
CA LEU A 20 -9.36 -8.67 -43.81
C LEU A 20 -8.75 -7.30 -43.96
N ALA A 21 -8.51 -6.65 -42.83
CA ALA A 21 -7.67 -5.47 -42.79
C ALA A 21 -6.36 -5.80 -43.47
N ASP A 22 -5.94 -4.97 -44.38
CA ASP A 22 -4.73 -5.14 -45.17
C ASP A 22 -3.53 -5.02 -44.24
N THR A 23 -3.17 -6.15 -43.58
CA THR A 23 -2.09 -6.27 -42.62
C THR A 23 -0.74 -5.80 -43.14
N SER A 24 -0.60 -5.74 -44.48
CA SER A 24 0.61 -5.24 -45.15
C SER A 24 0.70 -3.71 -45.08
N SER A 25 -0.41 -2.99 -45.23
CA SER A 25 -0.46 -1.52 -45.15
C SER A 25 -0.28 -1.08 -43.70
N ASP A 26 -0.85 -1.80 -42.73
CA ASP A 26 -0.71 -1.49 -41.32
C ASP A 26 0.72 -1.73 -40.82
N ILE A 27 1.37 -2.80 -41.28
CA ILE A 27 2.80 -3.04 -40.98
C ILE A 27 3.69 -1.98 -41.62
N ALA A 28 3.38 -1.51 -42.85
CA ALA A 28 4.13 -0.46 -43.47
C ALA A 28 3.98 0.89 -42.75
N SER A 29 2.76 1.23 -42.30
CA SER A 29 2.51 2.46 -41.53
C SER A 29 3.20 2.41 -40.16
N LEU A 30 3.16 1.27 -39.44
CA LEU A 30 3.87 1.11 -38.17
C LEU A 30 5.40 1.21 -38.32
N ARG A 31 5.96 0.68 -39.43
CA ARG A 31 7.39 0.83 -39.71
C ARG A 31 7.76 2.31 -39.97
N GLN A 32 6.96 3.02 -40.71
CA GLN A 32 7.17 4.42 -40.98
C GLN A 32 7.09 5.27 -39.69
N GLU A 33 6.17 4.91 -38.79
CA GLU A 33 6.03 5.57 -37.48
C GLU A 33 7.22 5.26 -36.57
N MET A 34 7.70 4.02 -36.53
CA MET A 34 8.93 3.65 -35.84
C MET A 34 10.17 4.38 -36.37
N ASP A 35 10.33 4.48 -37.70
CA ASP A 35 11.44 5.18 -38.30
C ASP A 35 11.40 6.69 -38.02
N SER A 36 10.20 7.29 -38.00
CA SER A 36 10.01 8.70 -37.63
C SER A 36 10.35 8.97 -36.16
N MET A 37 9.93 8.09 -35.26
CA MET A 37 10.28 8.18 -33.82
C MET A 37 11.78 8.02 -33.60
N ARG A 38 12.42 7.09 -34.31
CA ARG A 38 13.87 6.88 -34.23
C ARG A 38 14.64 8.11 -34.69
N ALA A 39 14.26 8.71 -35.83
CA ALA A 39 14.87 9.93 -36.33
C ALA A 39 14.71 11.12 -35.36
N ALA A 40 13.53 11.26 -34.75
CA ALA A 40 13.26 12.29 -33.74
C ALA A 40 14.11 12.08 -32.47
N TYR A 41 14.31 10.83 -32.06
CA TYR A 41 15.14 10.50 -30.91
C TYR A 41 16.63 10.78 -31.18
N GLU A 42 17.14 10.40 -32.34
CA GLU A 42 18.53 10.69 -32.77
C GLU A 42 18.82 12.20 -32.89
N ALA A 43 17.87 12.97 -33.42
CA ALA A 43 17.98 14.44 -33.48
C ALA A 43 18.04 15.06 -32.06
N ARG A 44 17.28 14.50 -31.12
CA ARG A 44 17.27 14.97 -29.73
C ARG A 44 18.58 14.63 -29.00
N LEU A 45 19.17 13.46 -29.26
CA LEU A 45 20.47 13.08 -28.72
C LEU A 45 21.57 14.02 -29.23
N GLN A 46 21.61 14.31 -30.54
CA GLN A 46 22.57 15.25 -31.12
C GLN A 46 22.43 16.64 -30.52
N ALA A 47 21.21 17.12 -30.30
CA ALA A 47 20.97 18.42 -29.67
C ALA A 47 21.47 18.47 -28.22
N LEU A 48 21.34 17.36 -27.46
CA LEU A 48 21.86 17.25 -26.11
C LEU A 48 23.39 17.21 -26.08
N GLU A 49 24.02 16.45 -26.98
CA GLU A 49 25.47 16.40 -27.11
C GLU A 49 26.06 17.78 -27.43
N GLN A 50 25.44 18.54 -28.36
CA GLN A 50 25.85 19.90 -28.66
C GLN A 50 25.70 20.84 -27.46
N ARG A 51 24.67 20.67 -26.64
CA ARG A 51 24.50 21.46 -25.42
C ARG A 51 25.54 21.11 -24.38
N LEU A 52 25.89 19.84 -24.23
CA LEU A 52 26.94 19.36 -23.34
C LEU A 52 28.30 19.96 -23.75
N GLN A 53 28.68 19.86 -25.03
CA GLN A 53 29.93 20.44 -25.57
C GLN A 53 30.02 21.95 -25.34
N ARG A 54 28.91 22.69 -25.51
CA ARG A 54 28.88 24.14 -25.21
C ARG A 54 29.04 24.42 -23.72
N ALA A 55 28.45 23.60 -22.85
CA ALA A 55 28.60 23.75 -21.41
C ALA A 55 30.04 23.43 -20.95
N GLU A 56 30.65 22.40 -21.51
CA GLU A 56 32.06 22.05 -21.24
C GLU A 56 33.03 23.12 -21.75
N ALA A 57 32.80 23.68 -22.93
CA ALA A 57 33.57 24.81 -23.48
C ALA A 57 33.44 26.10 -22.66
N ALA A 58 32.30 26.30 -21.98
CA ALA A 58 32.05 27.45 -21.11
C ALA A 58 32.76 27.32 -19.73
N ILE A 59 33.09 26.07 -19.31
CA ILE A 59 33.77 25.79 -18.04
C ILE A 59 35.29 25.84 -18.18
N THR A 60 35.84 25.77 -19.43
CA THR A 60 37.29 25.84 -19.66
C THR A 60 37.76 27.30 -19.56
N PRO A 61 38.61 27.68 -18.54
CA PRO A 61 39.11 29.02 -18.42
C PRO A 61 40.01 29.34 -19.62
N PRO A 62 39.98 30.57 -20.19
CA PRO A 62 40.89 30.92 -21.26
C PRO A 62 42.34 30.89 -20.78
N ALA A 63 43.20 30.20 -21.52
CA ALA A 63 44.64 30.16 -21.24
C ALA A 63 45.21 31.61 -21.22
N PRO A 64 46.05 31.97 -20.24
CA PRO A 64 46.60 33.32 -20.16
C PRO A 64 47.52 33.59 -21.36
N SER A 65 47.23 34.62 -22.13
CA SER A 65 48.09 35.11 -23.19
C SER A 65 49.37 35.71 -22.56
N VAL A 66 50.52 35.16 -22.90
CA VAL A 66 51.82 35.68 -22.49
C VAL A 66 52.14 36.92 -23.32
N ALA A 67 51.98 38.12 -22.75
CA ALA A 67 52.59 39.33 -23.27
C ALA A 67 53.91 39.57 -22.57
N ALA A 68 54.99 39.51 -23.33
CA ALA A 68 56.34 39.80 -22.88
C ALA A 68 56.52 41.31 -22.64
N ALA A 69 57.05 41.69 -21.45
CA ALA A 69 57.76 42.94 -21.27
C ALA A 69 58.66 42.90 -19.99
N ALA A 70 59.97 42.89 -20.26
CA ALA A 70 61.08 43.54 -19.55
C ALA A 70 61.17 43.53 -17.99
N ALA A 71 62.24 42.93 -17.51
CA ALA A 71 62.84 43.16 -16.18
C ALA A 71 63.40 44.58 -16.01
N PRO A 72 63.68 45.08 -14.78
CA PRO A 72 64.90 44.72 -14.12
C PRO A 72 64.95 44.63 -12.53
N ARG A 73 65.93 43.88 -12.11
CA ARG A 73 66.85 44.00 -10.93
C ARG A 73 66.36 43.97 -9.49
N ALA A 74 66.73 42.86 -8.87
CA ALA A 74 67.45 42.60 -7.60
C ALA A 74 67.37 43.57 -6.42
N VAL A 75 67.02 43.03 -5.25
CA VAL A 75 67.78 43.17 -3.99
C VAL A 75 67.62 41.93 -3.14
N VAL A 76 68.80 41.51 -2.63
CA VAL A 76 69.07 40.34 -1.78
C VAL A 76 68.61 40.64 -0.34
N ALA A 77 68.02 39.71 0.39
CA ALA A 77 68.16 39.61 1.82
C ALA A 77 67.96 38.14 2.29
N SER A 78 68.87 37.70 3.05
CA SER A 78 69.19 36.36 3.54
C SER A 78 68.26 35.83 4.64
N GLY A 79 67.90 34.54 4.60
CA GLY A 79 67.84 33.46 5.58
C GLY A 79 66.94 33.59 6.84
N PRO A 80 66.66 32.52 7.57
CA PRO A 80 67.25 31.18 7.53
C PRO A 80 66.23 30.01 7.42
N ALA A 81 66.79 28.84 7.22
CA ALA A 81 66.13 27.52 7.11
C ALA A 81 65.35 27.11 8.33
N VAL A 82 64.16 26.52 8.09
CA VAL A 82 63.48 25.66 9.05
C VAL A 82 63.12 24.36 8.35
N THR A 83 63.49 23.28 9.00
CA THR A 83 63.41 21.87 8.74
C THR A 83 62.10 21.34 8.18
N ALA A 84 62.25 20.44 7.23
CA ALA A 84 61.19 19.58 6.69
C ALA A 84 60.52 18.71 7.77
N ALA A 85 59.23 18.77 7.88
CA ALA A 85 58.40 17.78 8.57
C ALA A 85 57.65 16.97 7.52
N THR A 86 57.85 15.67 7.57
CA THR A 86 57.17 14.64 6.76
C THR A 86 55.67 14.67 6.98
N PRO A 87 54.79 14.62 5.97
CA PRO A 87 53.37 14.51 6.18
C PRO A 87 53.03 13.07 6.58
N THR A 88 52.53 12.91 7.78
CA THR A 88 51.84 11.70 8.27
C THR A 88 50.55 11.53 7.51
N ALA A 89 50.29 10.35 6.94
CA ALA A 89 49.07 9.97 6.29
C ALA A 89 47.87 10.10 7.25
N PRO A 90 46.71 10.58 6.80
CA PRO A 90 45.53 10.62 7.63
C PRO A 90 45.05 9.19 7.88
N ALA A 91 44.77 8.88 9.14
CA ALA A 91 44.13 7.65 9.58
C ALA A 91 42.80 7.50 8.90
N SER A 92 42.54 6.32 8.35
CA SER A 92 41.26 5.89 7.82
C SER A 92 40.15 6.12 8.85
N ALA A 93 39.25 7.04 8.57
CA ALA A 93 38.03 7.21 9.35
C ALA A 93 37.21 5.93 9.22
N ALA A 94 36.87 5.31 10.34
CA ALA A 94 35.91 4.24 10.41
C ALA A 94 34.56 4.71 9.81
N PRO A 95 33.84 3.85 9.11
CA PRO A 95 32.53 4.22 8.59
C PRO A 95 31.63 4.55 9.77
N VAL A 96 31.09 5.76 9.78
CA VAL A 96 30.01 6.18 10.66
C VAL A 96 28.82 5.33 10.23
N VAL A 97 28.46 4.35 11.04
CA VAL A 97 27.21 3.60 10.90
C VAL A 97 26.10 4.62 11.17
N ALA A 98 25.37 5.00 10.13
CA ALA A 98 24.15 5.77 10.29
C ALA A 98 23.21 4.95 11.17
N PRO A 99 22.56 5.55 12.19
CA PRO A 99 21.56 4.85 12.98
C PRO A 99 20.47 4.32 12.05
N VAL A 100 20.11 3.05 12.20
CA VAL A 100 18.95 2.46 11.54
C VAL A 100 17.74 3.15 12.18
N LEU A 101 17.29 4.24 11.55
CA LEU A 101 16.10 4.97 11.97
C LEU A 101 14.94 3.99 12.00
N ALA A 102 14.23 3.99 13.12
CA ALA A 102 12.90 3.39 13.21
C ALA A 102 12.12 3.78 11.98
N GLU A 103 11.48 2.80 11.32
CA GLU A 103 10.70 2.98 10.11
C GLU A 103 9.70 4.12 10.33
N ALA A 104 10.07 5.29 9.84
CA ALA A 104 9.13 6.37 9.67
C ALA A 104 8.01 5.86 8.76
N ALA A 105 6.82 6.33 8.98
CA ALA A 105 5.58 6.08 8.23
C ALA A 105 5.77 5.60 6.78
N PRO A 106 4.78 4.91 6.18
CA PRO A 106 4.92 4.20 4.91
C PRO A 106 5.78 4.96 3.93
N ALA A 107 6.79 4.29 3.38
CA ALA A 107 7.77 4.91 2.50
C ALA A 107 7.05 5.56 1.31
N THR A 108 6.71 6.81 1.49
CA THR A 108 6.34 7.65 0.37
C THR A 108 7.53 7.63 -0.58
N PRO A 109 7.33 7.48 -1.89
CA PRO A 109 8.43 7.41 -2.84
C PRO A 109 9.38 8.59 -2.61
N GLN A 110 10.57 8.27 -2.14
CA GLN A 110 11.61 9.28 -1.94
C GLN A 110 12.04 9.71 -3.33
N VAL A 111 11.65 10.92 -3.70
CA VAL A 111 12.13 11.55 -4.93
C VAL A 111 13.63 11.67 -4.76
N ALA A 112 14.40 10.86 -5.49
CA ALA A 112 15.83 11.04 -5.58
C ALA A 112 16.06 12.49 -6.00
N SER A 113 16.74 13.28 -5.16
CA SER A 113 17.09 14.67 -5.45
C SER A 113 18.08 14.67 -6.62
N ALA A 114 17.56 14.65 -7.84
CA ALA A 114 18.33 15.00 -9.03
C ALA A 114 18.70 16.47 -8.90
N GLY A 115 20.00 16.75 -8.91
CA GLY A 115 20.54 18.08 -8.74
C GLY A 115 19.84 19.12 -9.61
N GLY A 116 19.62 20.30 -9.05
CA GLY A 116 18.81 21.39 -9.58
C GLY A 116 19.12 21.76 -11.02
N GLY A 117 18.27 21.32 -11.92
CA GLY A 117 18.21 21.68 -13.33
C GLY A 117 16.76 21.80 -13.75
N ALA A 118 16.48 22.28 -14.96
CA ALA A 118 15.16 22.54 -15.54
C ALA A 118 14.16 21.36 -15.51
N ASN A 119 14.51 20.21 -14.89
CA ASN A 119 13.70 19.00 -14.73
C ASN A 119 13.21 18.79 -13.29
N ALA A 120 13.27 19.80 -12.42
CA ALA A 120 12.81 19.70 -11.03
C ALA A 120 11.31 19.37 -10.89
N PHE A 121 10.56 19.46 -11.98
CA PHE A 121 9.12 19.15 -12.05
C PHE A 121 8.83 17.81 -12.73
N ASN A 122 9.82 16.94 -12.93
CA ASN A 122 9.56 15.64 -13.54
C ASN A 122 9.07 14.66 -12.46
N PRO A 123 7.82 14.19 -12.50
CA PRO A 123 7.31 13.26 -11.50
C PRO A 123 8.07 11.93 -11.57
N SER A 124 8.37 11.36 -10.43
CA SER A 124 8.76 9.95 -10.36
C SER A 124 7.54 9.10 -10.67
N VAL A 125 7.73 8.12 -11.54
CA VAL A 125 6.70 7.18 -11.97
C VAL A 125 7.17 5.78 -11.61
N SER A 126 6.34 5.01 -10.92
CA SER A 126 6.56 3.59 -10.70
C SER A 126 5.31 2.79 -11.05
N LEU A 127 5.53 1.57 -11.51
CA LEU A 127 4.48 0.62 -11.85
C LEU A 127 4.76 -0.70 -11.15
N ILE A 128 3.82 -1.14 -10.31
CA ILE A 128 3.81 -2.46 -9.71
C ILE A 128 2.92 -3.36 -10.56
N LEU A 129 3.47 -4.42 -11.09
CA LEU A 129 2.72 -5.45 -11.80
C LEU A 129 2.67 -6.70 -10.92
N SER A 130 1.48 -7.23 -10.70
CA SER A 130 1.28 -8.42 -9.87
C SER A 130 0.32 -9.38 -10.54
N GLY A 131 0.75 -10.63 -10.70
CA GLY A 131 -0.07 -11.74 -11.16
C GLY A 131 -0.29 -12.75 -10.05
N LEU A 132 -1.48 -13.35 -10.01
CA LEU A 132 -1.89 -14.27 -8.98
C LEU A 132 -2.52 -15.52 -9.60
N TYR A 133 -2.13 -16.70 -9.11
CA TYR A 133 -2.86 -17.94 -9.30
C TYR A 133 -3.48 -18.36 -7.98
N THR A 134 -4.81 -18.53 -7.96
CA THR A 134 -5.58 -18.89 -6.77
C THR A 134 -6.23 -20.26 -6.95
N ARG A 135 -6.04 -21.14 -5.97
CA ARG A 135 -6.77 -22.40 -5.85
C ARG A 135 -7.37 -22.50 -4.44
N THR A 136 -8.67 -22.69 -4.37
CA THR A 136 -9.41 -22.83 -3.11
C THR A 136 -10.22 -24.12 -3.14
N SER A 137 -10.39 -24.77 -1.98
CA SER A 137 -11.23 -25.96 -1.85
C SER A 137 -12.71 -25.61 -1.86
N GLN A 138 -13.05 -24.38 -1.46
CA GLN A 138 -14.40 -23.83 -1.43
C GLN A 138 -14.58 -22.76 -2.50
N ASP A 139 -15.81 -22.51 -2.93
CA ASP A 139 -16.13 -21.48 -3.91
C ASP A 139 -15.90 -20.07 -3.31
N PRO A 140 -15.00 -19.24 -3.86
CA PRO A 140 -14.75 -17.88 -3.39
C PRO A 140 -15.99 -16.98 -3.48
N ALA A 141 -16.86 -17.16 -4.47
CA ALA A 141 -18.07 -16.37 -4.61
C ALA A 141 -19.08 -16.55 -3.45
N ARG A 142 -18.90 -17.62 -2.66
CA ARG A 142 -19.70 -17.90 -1.48
C ARG A 142 -18.94 -17.60 -0.19
N TYR A 143 -17.87 -16.82 -0.27
CA TYR A 143 -17.10 -16.47 0.92
C TYR A 143 -17.91 -15.53 1.81
N ALA A 144 -17.90 -15.83 3.10
CA ALA A 144 -18.50 -15.01 4.14
C ALA A 144 -17.73 -15.23 5.45
N ILE A 145 -17.84 -14.31 6.37
CA ILE A 145 -17.31 -14.46 7.72
C ILE A 145 -18.51 -14.66 8.65
N THR A 146 -18.67 -15.88 9.17
CA THR A 146 -19.84 -16.22 10.00
C THR A 146 -19.95 -15.34 11.23
N GLY A 147 -21.13 -14.78 11.46
CA GLY A 147 -21.40 -13.89 12.60
C GLY A 147 -21.02 -12.42 12.36
N TRP A 148 -20.60 -12.06 11.13
CA TRP A 148 -20.22 -10.69 10.79
C TRP A 148 -21.13 -10.09 9.74
N GLN A 149 -21.55 -8.85 9.99
CA GLN A 149 -22.32 -8.03 9.06
C GLN A 149 -21.37 -7.10 8.32
N LEU A 150 -21.23 -7.32 7.03
CA LEU A 150 -20.32 -6.57 6.16
C LEU A 150 -21.09 -5.75 5.14
N PRO A 151 -20.56 -4.63 4.66
CA PRO A 151 -21.22 -3.83 3.62
C PRO A 151 -21.53 -4.65 2.38
N ALA A 152 -22.68 -4.38 1.78
CA ALA A 152 -23.04 -4.91 0.48
C ALA A 152 -22.00 -4.46 -0.57
N GLY A 153 -21.47 -5.42 -1.35
CA GLY A 153 -20.44 -5.15 -2.37
C GLY A 153 -18.99 -5.11 -1.85
N LEU A 154 -18.79 -5.22 -0.54
CA LEU A 154 -17.43 -5.36 -0.01
C LEU A 154 -16.87 -6.73 -0.38
N GLN A 155 -15.71 -6.74 -1.04
CA GLN A 155 -15.01 -7.98 -1.38
C GLN A 155 -14.05 -8.36 -0.26
N VAL A 156 -14.33 -9.48 0.41
CA VAL A 156 -13.49 -10.10 1.42
C VAL A 156 -13.19 -11.54 1.02
N GLY A 157 -12.14 -12.12 1.61
CA GLY A 157 -11.73 -13.50 1.31
C GLY A 157 -10.82 -13.62 0.09
N PRO A 158 -10.65 -14.83 -0.45
CA PRO A 158 -9.75 -15.10 -1.54
C PRO A 158 -10.29 -14.56 -2.88
N SER A 159 -9.37 -14.23 -3.81
CA SER A 159 -9.71 -13.88 -5.20
C SER A 159 -10.36 -15.06 -5.94
N THR A 160 -10.83 -14.78 -7.16
CA THR A 160 -11.36 -15.82 -8.08
C THR A 160 -10.32 -16.91 -8.32
N ARG A 161 -10.80 -18.15 -8.55
CA ARG A 161 -9.95 -19.29 -8.87
C ARG A 161 -9.27 -19.12 -10.23
N GLY A 162 -8.06 -19.65 -10.35
CA GLY A 162 -7.26 -19.60 -11.58
C GLY A 162 -6.33 -18.40 -11.61
N PHE A 163 -5.94 -18.00 -12.80
CA PHE A 163 -5.07 -16.84 -13.01
C PHE A 163 -5.88 -15.56 -13.00
N SER A 164 -5.37 -14.57 -12.29
CA SER A 164 -5.92 -13.21 -12.23
C SER A 164 -4.78 -12.22 -12.10
N LEU A 165 -5.04 -10.97 -12.40
CA LEU A 165 -4.22 -9.89 -11.88
C LEU A 165 -4.39 -9.88 -10.36
N ALA A 166 -3.30 -9.74 -9.64
CA ALA A 166 -3.36 -9.18 -8.29
C ALA A 166 -3.40 -7.66 -8.45
N GLU A 167 -3.40 -6.94 -7.35
CA GLU A 167 -3.35 -5.49 -7.40
C GLU A 167 -2.15 -5.01 -8.20
N THR A 168 -2.44 -4.26 -9.26
CA THR A 168 -1.46 -3.59 -10.11
C THR A 168 -1.58 -2.10 -9.85
N GLU A 169 -0.48 -1.43 -9.53
CA GLU A 169 -0.48 -0.06 -9.05
C GLU A 169 0.41 0.84 -9.89
N LEU A 170 -0.11 1.97 -10.30
CA LEU A 170 0.64 3.08 -10.89
C LEU A 170 0.79 4.18 -9.84
N ALA A 171 2.02 4.41 -9.39
CA ALA A 171 2.34 5.47 -8.45
C ALA A 171 3.05 6.64 -9.14
N LEU A 172 2.62 7.85 -8.79
CA LEU A 172 3.15 9.12 -9.26
C LEU A 172 3.52 9.96 -8.03
N ALA A 173 4.71 10.56 -8.00
CA ALA A 173 5.09 11.48 -6.95
C ALA A 173 5.96 12.61 -7.51
N ALA A 174 5.72 13.83 -7.02
CA ALA A 174 6.51 15.00 -7.40
C ALA A 174 6.59 16.01 -6.25
N SER A 175 7.70 16.73 -6.17
CA SER A 175 7.76 17.97 -5.39
C SER A 175 7.05 19.06 -6.19
N VAL A 176 6.04 19.70 -5.60
CA VAL A 176 5.31 20.83 -6.21
C VAL A 176 6.16 22.08 -6.09
N ASP A 177 6.71 22.29 -4.90
CA ASP A 177 7.61 23.38 -4.54
C ASP A 177 8.47 22.95 -3.31
N PRO A 178 9.32 23.82 -2.73
CA PRO A 178 10.10 23.48 -1.55
C PRO A 178 9.26 23.10 -0.31
N TRP A 179 7.97 23.46 -0.28
CA TRP A 179 7.08 23.30 0.88
C TRP A 179 6.11 22.14 0.76
N LEU A 180 5.82 21.71 -0.50
CA LEU A 180 4.77 20.76 -0.80
C LEU A 180 5.26 19.68 -1.76
N ARG A 181 4.87 18.45 -1.49
CA ARG A 181 4.95 17.33 -2.42
C ARG A 181 3.56 16.77 -2.68
N GLY A 182 3.34 16.26 -3.88
CA GLY A 182 2.14 15.53 -4.25
C GLY A 182 2.45 14.07 -4.52
N ALA A 183 1.49 13.19 -4.23
CA ALA A 183 1.52 11.78 -4.61
C ALA A 183 0.14 11.32 -5.05
N ALA A 184 0.11 10.36 -5.99
CA ALA A 184 -1.11 9.69 -6.42
C ALA A 184 -0.80 8.23 -6.72
N ASN A 185 -1.61 7.32 -6.15
CA ASN A 185 -1.55 5.89 -6.37
C ASN A 185 -2.88 5.42 -6.99
N ILE A 186 -2.78 4.84 -8.16
CA ILE A 186 -3.91 4.38 -8.97
C ILE A 186 -3.80 2.86 -9.08
N SER A 187 -4.78 2.14 -8.59
CA SER A 187 -4.82 0.69 -8.63
C SER A 187 -5.75 0.18 -9.72
N LEU A 188 -5.32 -0.89 -10.37
CA LEU A 188 -6.10 -1.69 -11.29
C LEU A 188 -6.44 -3.01 -10.59
N ALA A 189 -7.72 -3.19 -10.27
CA ALA A 189 -8.22 -4.38 -9.60
C ALA A 189 -8.41 -5.55 -10.57
N PRO A 190 -8.48 -6.81 -10.07
CA PRO A 190 -8.72 -8.00 -10.90
C PRO A 190 -10.03 -8.02 -11.68
N ASP A 191 -11.00 -7.17 -11.33
CA ASP A 191 -12.30 -7.01 -12.00
C ASP A 191 -12.32 -5.84 -13.00
N ASP A 192 -11.14 -5.43 -13.49
CA ASP A 192 -10.90 -4.34 -14.45
C ASP A 192 -11.31 -2.94 -13.93
N LYS A 193 -11.60 -2.81 -12.63
CA LYS A 193 -11.87 -1.51 -12.04
C LYS A 193 -10.59 -0.75 -11.76
N VAL A 194 -10.60 0.52 -12.16
CA VAL A 194 -9.55 1.48 -11.82
C VAL A 194 -10.01 2.29 -10.61
N SER A 195 -9.19 2.35 -9.57
CA SER A 195 -9.47 3.15 -8.40
C SER A 195 -8.30 4.01 -8.01
N VAL A 196 -8.59 5.19 -7.45
CA VAL A 196 -7.58 6.03 -6.82
C VAL A 196 -7.52 5.64 -5.36
N GLU A 197 -6.43 4.98 -4.96
CA GLU A 197 -6.20 4.59 -3.56
C GLU A 197 -5.75 5.77 -2.73
N GLU A 198 -4.75 6.49 -3.24
CA GLU A 198 -4.25 7.72 -2.64
C GLU A 198 -4.11 8.82 -3.69
N ALA A 199 -4.44 10.06 -3.30
CA ALA A 199 -4.17 11.27 -4.06
C ALA A 199 -4.12 12.44 -3.08
N TYR A 200 -2.92 12.90 -2.73
CA TYR A 200 -2.76 13.89 -1.68
C TYR A 200 -1.61 14.85 -1.95
N VAL A 201 -1.64 15.97 -1.26
CA VAL A 201 -0.51 16.86 -1.06
C VAL A 201 -0.06 16.78 0.39
N GLN A 202 1.25 16.87 0.61
CA GLN A 202 1.85 16.81 1.94
C GLN A 202 2.92 17.90 2.08
N THR A 203 2.97 18.54 3.25
CA THR A 203 4.01 19.51 3.56
C THR A 203 5.35 18.82 3.75
N THR A 204 6.42 19.44 3.27
CA THR A 204 7.80 18.96 3.41
C THR A 204 8.53 19.64 4.56
N SER A 205 8.07 20.82 4.99
CA SER A 205 8.73 21.63 6.01
C SER A 205 7.75 22.57 6.71
N LEU A 206 7.06 22.08 7.74
CA LEU A 206 6.32 22.94 8.68
C LEU A 206 7.17 23.35 9.89
N GLY A 207 8.36 22.76 10.06
CA GLY A 207 9.18 22.93 11.27
C GLY A 207 8.69 22.11 12.46
N GLU A 208 9.51 22.07 13.53
CA GLU A 208 9.20 21.44 14.83
C GLU A 208 8.63 19.99 14.76
N GLY A 209 8.91 19.26 13.67
CA GLY A 209 8.44 17.88 13.48
C GLY A 209 6.99 17.75 13.02
N PHE A 210 6.32 18.83 12.65
CA PHE A 210 4.96 18.77 12.12
C PHE A 210 4.92 18.45 10.63
N SER A 211 3.94 17.63 10.22
CA SER A 211 3.59 17.38 8.80
C SER A 211 2.07 17.39 8.64
N LEU A 212 1.60 18.03 7.58
CA LEU A 212 0.19 18.07 7.20
C LEU A 212 0.02 17.40 5.84
N LYS A 213 -0.91 16.43 5.75
CA LYS A 213 -1.34 15.78 4.52
C LYS A 213 -2.80 16.12 4.25
N ALA A 214 -3.16 16.41 3.01
CA ALA A 214 -4.51 16.74 2.58
C ALA A 214 -4.85 16.04 1.28
N GLY A 215 -6.02 15.39 1.22
CA GLY A 215 -6.50 14.65 0.06
C GLY A 215 -7.03 13.27 0.45
N ARG A 216 -6.86 12.31 -0.46
CA ARG A 216 -7.20 10.89 -0.22
C ARG A 216 -5.95 10.15 0.23
N PHE A 217 -6.05 9.43 1.33
CA PHE A 217 -4.92 8.66 1.87
C PHE A 217 -5.42 7.48 2.73
N PHE A 218 -4.59 6.47 2.88
CA PHE A 218 -4.78 5.45 3.90
C PHE A 218 -4.51 6.04 5.29
N SER A 219 -5.44 5.80 6.22
CA SER A 219 -5.31 6.26 7.60
C SER A 219 -4.10 5.61 8.29
N ASN A 220 -3.40 6.36 9.14
CA ASN A 220 -2.24 5.88 9.90
C ASN A 220 -2.62 5.06 11.15
N VAL A 221 -3.82 4.47 11.18
CA VAL A 221 -4.28 3.62 12.29
C VAL A 221 -3.67 2.22 12.20
N GLY A 222 -3.10 1.73 13.30
CA GLY A 222 -2.39 0.47 13.34
C GLY A 222 -1.06 0.50 12.58
N TYR A 223 -0.53 -0.67 12.25
CA TYR A 223 0.70 -0.79 11.48
C TYR A 223 0.45 -1.11 10.01
N LEU A 224 -0.47 -2.05 9.74
CA LEU A 224 -0.67 -2.57 8.38
C LEU A 224 -1.52 -1.64 7.50
N ASN A 225 -2.40 -0.83 8.10
CA ASN A 225 -3.39 -0.04 7.35
C ASN A 225 -2.79 0.97 6.38
N ALA A 226 -1.68 1.60 6.74
CA ALA A 226 -1.02 2.60 5.91
C ALA A 226 -0.12 1.99 4.81
N GLN A 227 0.02 0.66 4.76
CA GLN A 227 0.90 -0.03 3.82
C GLN A 227 0.13 -0.53 2.61
N HIS A 228 0.63 -0.25 1.40
CA HIS A 228 0.06 -0.77 0.17
C HIS A 228 0.17 -2.30 0.09
N SER A 229 -0.78 -2.95 -0.56
CA SER A 229 -0.89 -4.40 -0.60
C SER A 229 0.34 -5.10 -1.17
N HIS A 230 1.02 -4.47 -2.12
CA HIS A 230 2.25 -5.00 -2.71
C HIS A 230 3.43 -5.08 -1.72
N THR A 231 3.37 -4.33 -0.60
CA THR A 231 4.40 -4.38 0.46
C THR A 231 4.11 -5.41 1.54
N TRP A 232 2.92 -5.99 1.59
CA TRP A 232 2.55 -6.96 2.61
C TRP A 232 3.38 -8.24 2.53
N ASP A 233 3.59 -8.87 3.68
CA ASP A 233 4.29 -10.15 3.76
C ASP A 233 3.44 -11.34 3.27
N PHE A 234 2.13 -11.19 3.23
CA PHE A 234 1.18 -12.21 2.78
C PHE A 234 0.36 -11.67 1.61
N VAL A 235 -0.20 -12.57 0.79
CA VAL A 235 -1.01 -12.21 -0.39
C VAL A 235 -2.27 -11.42 -0.02
N ASP A 236 -2.81 -11.68 1.17
CA ASP A 236 -4.05 -11.12 1.67
C ASP A 236 -3.85 -10.43 3.03
N ASN A 237 -4.71 -9.48 3.34
CA ASN A 237 -4.73 -8.88 4.66
C ASN A 237 -5.44 -9.77 5.71
N PRO A 238 -5.15 -9.57 7.01
CA PRO A 238 -5.72 -10.39 8.07
C PRO A 238 -7.26 -10.29 8.16
N LEU A 239 -7.90 -11.37 8.67
CA LEU A 239 -9.34 -11.39 8.93
C LEU A 239 -9.83 -10.19 9.76
N ALA A 240 -9.01 -9.73 10.72
CA ALA A 240 -9.35 -8.56 11.53
C ALA A 240 -9.54 -7.29 10.71
N TYR A 241 -8.69 -7.08 9.70
CA TYR A 241 -8.80 -5.97 8.76
C TYR A 241 -10.00 -6.13 7.84
N GLN A 242 -10.20 -7.33 7.28
CA GLN A 242 -11.35 -7.62 6.44
C GLN A 242 -12.67 -7.35 7.15
N ALA A 243 -12.78 -7.80 8.41
CA ALA A 243 -14.02 -7.75 9.17
C ALA A 243 -14.31 -6.39 9.84
N LEU A 244 -13.28 -5.60 10.19
CA LEU A 244 -13.44 -4.39 11.00
C LEU A 244 -13.12 -3.10 10.24
N LEU A 245 -12.33 -3.14 9.17
CA LEU A 245 -11.91 -1.99 8.37
C LEU A 245 -12.26 -2.11 6.88
N GLY A 246 -12.92 -3.21 6.46
CA GLY A 246 -13.30 -3.43 5.07
C GLY A 246 -12.09 -3.63 4.16
N THR A 247 -11.12 -4.40 4.61
CA THR A 247 -9.79 -4.65 4.07
C THR A 247 -8.75 -3.60 4.45
N GLN A 248 -8.94 -2.36 4.10
CA GLN A 248 -8.03 -1.25 4.37
C GLN A 248 -8.83 0.05 4.48
N TYR A 249 -8.58 0.85 5.51
CA TYR A 249 -9.30 2.09 5.73
C TYR A 249 -8.59 3.26 5.05
N GLY A 250 -9.20 3.83 4.05
CA GLY A 250 -8.79 5.06 3.39
C GLY A 250 -9.92 6.10 3.35
N ASP A 251 -9.58 7.38 3.42
CA ASP A 251 -10.58 8.45 3.43
C ASP A 251 -10.09 9.70 2.67
N ASP A 252 -11.02 10.60 2.39
CA ASP A 252 -10.75 11.92 1.87
C ASP A 252 -10.74 12.91 3.06
N GLY A 253 -9.60 13.55 3.35
CA GLY A 253 -9.51 14.36 4.56
C GLY A 253 -8.19 15.07 4.77
N LEU A 254 -7.93 15.38 6.04
CA LEU A 254 -6.70 15.99 6.54
C LEU A 254 -6.07 15.07 7.59
N GLN A 255 -4.75 14.97 7.57
CA GLN A 255 -3.94 14.26 8.56
C GLN A 255 -2.84 15.20 9.04
N LEU A 256 -2.78 15.42 10.34
CA LEU A 256 -1.68 16.11 11.00
C LEU A 256 -0.86 15.08 11.76
N THR A 257 0.44 15.03 11.51
CA THR A 257 1.38 14.22 12.29
C THR A 257 2.40 15.13 12.98
N TRP A 258 2.82 14.72 14.16
CA TRP A 258 3.84 15.39 14.94
C TRP A 258 4.88 14.38 15.40
N LEU A 259 6.13 14.61 15.02
CA LEU A 259 7.30 13.91 15.47
C LEU A 259 8.09 14.82 16.40
N PRO A 260 7.83 14.79 17.72
CA PRO A 260 8.52 15.67 18.66
C PRO A 260 10.04 15.43 18.66
N PRO A 261 10.85 16.45 18.91
CA PRO A 261 12.32 16.34 18.93
C PRO A 261 12.79 15.63 20.21
N LEU A 262 12.52 14.33 20.31
CA LEU A 262 12.92 13.45 21.39
C LEU A 262 13.99 12.48 20.90
N ASP A 263 14.86 12.00 21.80
CA ASP A 263 15.81 10.95 21.49
C ASP A 263 15.13 9.61 21.13
N GLN A 264 13.96 9.37 21.73
CA GLN A 264 13.10 8.23 21.45
C GLN A 264 12.13 8.57 20.32
N TYR A 265 11.96 7.68 19.34
CA TYR A 265 10.91 7.83 18.34
C TYR A 265 9.54 7.85 19.01
N VAL A 266 8.83 8.94 18.85
CA VAL A 266 7.42 9.11 19.22
C VAL A 266 6.74 9.86 18.08
N GLU A 267 5.63 9.35 17.58
CA GLU A 267 4.81 9.99 16.57
C GLU A 267 3.37 10.10 17.09
N LEU A 268 2.80 11.27 17.03
CA LEU A 268 1.39 11.52 17.33
C LEU A 268 0.68 11.97 16.06
N GLY A 269 -0.52 11.43 15.84
CA GLY A 269 -1.32 11.75 14.66
C GLY A 269 -2.76 12.09 15.00
N ALA A 270 -3.34 12.97 14.21
CA ALA A 270 -4.77 13.29 14.24
C ALA A 270 -5.29 13.39 12.81
N GLU A 271 -6.44 12.78 12.55
CA GLU A 271 -7.07 12.78 11.24
C GLU A 271 -8.52 13.20 11.33
N VAL A 272 -8.98 13.88 10.30
CA VAL A 272 -10.38 14.23 10.10
C VAL A 272 -10.72 14.01 8.64
N GLY A 273 -11.81 13.29 8.38
CA GLY A 273 -12.20 12.91 7.03
C GLY A 273 -13.69 12.82 6.81
N ARG A 274 -14.06 12.50 5.58
CA ARG A 274 -15.44 12.37 5.14
C ARG A 274 -16.16 11.19 5.79
N GLY A 275 -15.44 10.09 6.09
CA GLY A 275 -16.00 8.86 6.63
C GLY A 275 -16.59 7.94 5.56
N ARG A 276 -16.04 7.99 4.32
CA ARG A 276 -16.59 7.28 3.16
C ARG A 276 -16.42 5.76 3.20
N SER A 277 -15.36 5.29 3.85
CA SER A 277 -15.03 3.86 3.88
C SER A 277 -15.61 3.16 5.10
N PHE A 278 -15.87 1.85 5.00
CA PHE A 278 -16.25 1.04 6.16
C PHE A 278 -15.15 1.09 7.24
N PRO A 279 -15.50 1.31 8.52
CA PRO A 279 -16.82 1.18 9.15
C PRO A 279 -17.74 2.40 9.07
N GLY A 280 -17.37 3.45 8.36
CA GLY A 280 -18.25 4.56 7.99
C GLY A 280 -19.12 4.23 6.77
N SER A 281 -19.77 5.24 6.22
CA SER A 281 -20.50 5.14 4.96
C SER A 281 -20.36 6.40 4.11
N ASP A 282 -20.25 6.22 2.78
CA ASP A 282 -20.19 7.33 1.84
C ASP A 282 -21.56 7.99 1.73
N SER A 283 -21.81 8.99 2.55
CA SER A 283 -23.05 9.76 2.56
C SER A 283 -22.77 11.25 2.36
N GLY A 284 -23.71 11.94 1.72
CA GLY A 284 -23.67 13.38 1.53
C GLY A 284 -23.92 14.11 2.86
N ARG A 285 -22.85 14.49 3.55
CA ARG A 285 -22.96 15.24 4.81
C ARG A 285 -22.09 16.49 4.78
N ASN A 286 -22.53 17.53 5.49
CA ASN A 286 -21.69 18.67 5.79
C ASN A 286 -20.88 18.37 7.05
N GLY A 287 -19.56 18.40 6.93
CA GLY A 287 -18.64 18.17 8.05
C GLY A 287 -18.03 16.76 8.09
N ALA A 288 -17.29 16.50 9.16
CA ALA A 288 -16.53 15.26 9.32
C ALA A 288 -17.43 14.06 9.64
N GLY A 289 -17.21 12.98 8.91
CA GLY A 289 -17.78 11.65 9.17
C GLY A 289 -16.79 10.70 9.84
N MET A 290 -15.50 11.07 9.88
CA MET A 290 -14.42 10.31 10.49
C MET A 290 -13.50 11.20 11.30
N THR A 291 -12.98 10.66 12.41
CA THR A 291 -11.84 11.20 13.15
C THR A 291 -10.96 10.03 13.59
N ALA A 292 -9.64 10.18 13.49
CA ALA A 292 -8.69 9.23 14.06
C ALA A 292 -7.64 9.93 14.91
N LEU A 293 -7.15 9.23 15.91
CA LEU A 293 -6.01 9.60 16.72
C LEU A 293 -5.03 8.43 16.76
N THR A 294 -3.75 8.71 16.59
CA THR A 294 -2.68 7.71 16.60
C THR A 294 -1.55 8.14 17.50
N ALA A 295 -0.94 7.18 18.17
CA ALA A 295 0.27 7.37 18.95
C ALA A 295 1.18 6.16 18.72
N HIS A 296 2.39 6.38 18.23
CA HIS A 296 3.38 5.36 17.98
C HIS A 296 4.66 5.69 18.74
N ALA A 297 5.32 4.67 19.26
CA ALA A 297 6.63 4.78 19.85
C ALA A 297 7.51 3.63 19.37
N GLY A 298 8.80 3.87 19.24
CA GLY A 298 9.74 2.87 18.75
C GLY A 298 11.17 3.20 19.09
N GLY A 299 12.08 2.30 18.77
CA GLY A 299 13.51 2.50 19.00
C GLY A 299 14.30 1.23 18.79
N ASP A 300 15.61 1.35 18.99
CA ASP A 300 16.56 0.28 18.84
C ASP A 300 16.90 -0.36 20.19
N ILE A 301 17.16 -1.66 20.19
CA ILE A 301 17.70 -2.42 21.33
C ILE A 301 19.07 -2.97 20.91
N GLY A 302 20.10 -2.22 21.22
CA GLY A 302 21.45 -2.48 20.73
C GLY A 302 21.55 -2.33 19.21
N ALA A 303 22.55 -2.98 18.59
CA ALA A 303 22.82 -2.85 17.16
C ALA A 303 21.99 -3.82 16.28
N SER A 304 21.24 -4.72 16.87
CA SER A 304 20.63 -5.84 16.13
C SER A 304 19.12 -5.90 16.18
N GLN A 305 18.47 -5.07 16.96
CA GLN A 305 17.03 -5.15 17.17
C GLN A 305 16.39 -3.77 17.10
N SER A 306 15.20 -3.71 16.54
CA SER A 306 14.34 -2.53 16.61
C SER A 306 12.90 -2.93 16.92
N TRP A 307 12.16 -2.03 17.50
CA TRP A 307 10.75 -2.24 17.82
C TRP A 307 9.93 -0.98 17.57
N ARG A 308 8.66 -1.16 17.28
CA ARG A 308 7.65 -0.11 17.26
C ARG A 308 6.38 -0.68 17.89
N ALA A 309 5.68 0.14 18.66
CA ALA A 309 4.36 -0.16 19.19
C ALA A 309 3.44 1.05 18.99
N GLY A 310 2.17 0.80 18.83
CA GLY A 310 1.18 1.82 18.57
C GLY A 310 -0.16 1.59 19.25
N LEU A 311 -0.87 2.68 19.47
CA LEU A 311 -2.26 2.70 19.89
C LEU A 311 -3.02 3.72 19.04
N SER A 312 -4.09 3.25 18.39
CA SER A 312 -4.88 4.08 17.51
C SER A 312 -6.36 4.00 17.85
N MET A 313 -7.09 5.07 17.58
CA MET A 313 -8.54 5.14 17.72
C MET A 313 -9.14 5.75 16.47
N LEU A 314 -10.02 5.01 15.80
CA LEU A 314 -10.81 5.46 14.66
C LEU A 314 -12.28 5.59 15.07
N ASN A 315 -12.90 6.75 14.87
CA ASN A 315 -14.34 6.93 14.96
C ASN A 315 -14.90 7.21 13.58
N ALA A 316 -15.93 6.47 13.20
CA ALA A 316 -16.61 6.64 11.92
C ALA A 316 -18.13 6.66 12.10
N LYS A 317 -18.80 7.47 11.30
CA LYS A 317 -20.25 7.60 11.28
C LYS A 317 -20.81 6.88 10.06
N ALA A 318 -21.82 6.06 10.27
CA ALA A 318 -22.55 5.39 9.23
C ALA A 318 -23.95 5.97 9.12
N ASP A 319 -24.34 6.38 7.91
CA ASP A 319 -25.69 6.81 7.57
C ASP A 319 -26.13 5.92 6.39
N ASP A 320 -27.28 5.26 6.55
CA ASP A 320 -27.91 4.37 5.59
C ASP A 320 -26.97 3.27 5.02
N GLN A 321 -26.13 2.71 5.92
CA GLN A 321 -25.18 1.67 5.54
C GLN A 321 -25.88 0.33 5.34
N LEU A 322 -25.89 -0.19 4.10
CA LEU A 322 -26.39 -1.51 3.78
C LEU A 322 -25.41 -2.59 4.22
N LEU A 323 -25.87 -3.52 5.02
CA LEU A 323 -25.09 -4.63 5.58
C LEU A 323 -25.70 -5.96 5.16
N LEU A 324 -24.87 -6.85 4.64
CA LEU A 324 -25.26 -8.24 4.41
C LEU A 324 -25.14 -9.03 5.70
N ALA A 325 -26.20 -9.76 6.04
CA ALA A 325 -26.28 -10.62 7.21
C ALA A 325 -26.89 -11.96 6.87
N THR A 326 -26.74 -12.92 7.78
CA THR A 326 -27.43 -14.22 7.71
C THR A 326 -28.43 -14.30 8.87
N ASN A 327 -29.68 -14.58 8.57
CA ASN A 327 -30.71 -14.71 9.57
C ASN A 327 -30.61 -16.07 10.31
N ALA A 328 -31.44 -16.25 11.35
CA ALA A 328 -31.45 -17.48 12.17
C ALA A 328 -31.84 -18.75 11.36
N ALA A 329 -32.53 -18.60 10.24
CA ALA A 329 -32.88 -19.71 9.34
C ALA A 329 -31.79 -20.00 8.29
N GLY A 330 -30.67 -19.28 8.30
CA GLY A 330 -29.58 -19.44 7.33
C GLY A 330 -29.79 -18.68 6.02
N GLY A 331 -30.85 -17.86 5.91
CA GLY A 331 -31.12 -17.03 4.73
C GLY A 331 -30.31 -15.73 4.75
N ALA A 332 -29.90 -15.28 3.55
CA ALA A 332 -29.27 -13.96 3.39
C ALA A 332 -30.32 -12.86 3.55
N VAL A 333 -29.98 -11.83 4.32
CA VAL A 333 -30.80 -10.63 4.51
C VAL A 333 -29.92 -9.39 4.34
N THR A 334 -30.56 -8.27 4.02
CA THR A 334 -29.88 -6.98 3.97
C THR A 334 -30.46 -6.08 5.05
N ASP A 335 -29.58 -5.62 5.93
CA ASP A 335 -29.92 -4.71 7.01
C ASP A 335 -29.48 -3.29 6.68
N LEU A 336 -30.15 -2.28 7.26
CA LEU A 336 -29.76 -0.87 7.14
C LEU A 336 -29.30 -0.36 8.50
N PHE A 337 -28.05 0.06 8.56
CA PHE A 337 -27.46 0.58 9.80
C PHE A 337 -27.26 2.08 9.74
N ASN A 338 -27.71 2.77 10.80
CA ASN A 338 -27.46 4.17 11.07
C ASN A 338 -26.86 4.32 12.47
N GLY A 339 -25.62 4.84 12.56
CA GLY A 339 -24.98 4.90 13.85
C GLY A 339 -23.53 5.34 13.82
N ARG A 340 -22.80 4.95 14.86
CA ARG A 340 -21.37 5.24 15.03
C ARG A 340 -20.59 3.97 15.33
N THR A 341 -19.38 3.92 14.78
CA THR A 341 -18.42 2.87 15.05
C THR A 341 -17.14 3.50 15.58
N ARG A 342 -16.62 2.94 16.68
CA ARG A 342 -15.29 3.24 17.20
C ARG A 342 -14.45 2.00 17.14
N VAL A 343 -13.27 2.09 16.56
CA VAL A 343 -12.28 0.99 16.52
C VAL A 343 -11.04 1.43 17.26
N TRP A 344 -10.64 0.64 18.25
CA TRP A 344 -9.34 0.73 18.90
C TRP A 344 -8.41 -0.30 18.28
N ILE A 345 -7.17 0.09 18.01
CA ILE A 345 -6.14 -0.77 17.43
C ILE A 345 -4.89 -0.64 18.27
N ALA A 346 -4.41 -1.77 18.78
CA ALA A 346 -3.09 -1.87 19.39
C ALA A 346 -2.20 -2.68 18.47
N ASP A 347 -1.05 -2.15 18.10
CA ASP A 347 -0.09 -2.76 17.20
C ASP A 347 1.30 -2.87 17.82
N ALA A 348 2.06 -3.88 17.41
CA ALA A 348 3.45 -4.03 17.76
C ALA A 348 4.22 -4.75 16.65
N ILE A 349 5.43 -4.28 16.41
CA ILE A 349 6.40 -4.93 15.53
C ILE A 349 7.76 -4.99 16.22
N TRP A 350 8.44 -6.10 16.06
CA TRP A 350 9.82 -6.28 16.48
C TRP A 350 10.61 -6.88 15.33
N LYS A 351 11.78 -6.29 15.05
CA LYS A 351 12.68 -6.73 13.99
C LYS A 351 14.03 -7.07 14.59
N TRP A 352 14.65 -8.11 14.07
CA TRP A 352 15.98 -8.52 14.41
C TRP A 352 16.81 -8.79 13.15
N ALA A 353 18.02 -8.27 13.13
CA ALA A 353 19.02 -8.57 12.12
C ALA A 353 20.42 -8.52 12.74
N PRO A 354 21.32 -9.48 12.48
CA PRO A 354 22.67 -9.49 13.06
C PRO A 354 23.41 -8.18 12.75
N ASN A 355 23.83 -7.45 13.79
CA ASN A 355 24.49 -6.15 13.68
C ASN A 355 23.76 -5.13 12.78
N GLY A 356 22.43 -5.16 12.76
CA GLY A 356 21.60 -4.31 11.91
C GLY A 356 21.60 -4.67 10.42
N ASN A 357 22.26 -5.76 10.02
CA ASN A 357 22.35 -6.16 8.62
C ASN A 357 21.31 -7.22 8.25
N ALA A 358 20.22 -6.79 7.65
CA ALA A 358 19.10 -7.64 7.20
C ALA A 358 19.34 -8.33 5.84
N THR A 359 20.48 -8.12 5.18
CA THR A 359 20.71 -8.63 3.81
C THR A 359 20.78 -10.15 3.72
N ARG A 360 21.24 -10.84 4.77
CA ARG A 360 21.38 -12.30 4.78
C ARG A 360 20.36 -12.99 5.66
N THR A 361 20.19 -12.50 6.86
CA THR A 361 19.32 -13.13 7.85
C THR A 361 18.63 -12.04 8.64
N SER A 362 17.31 -12.13 8.74
CA SER A 362 16.51 -11.23 9.54
C SER A 362 15.24 -11.92 10.03
N PHE A 363 14.68 -11.43 11.11
CA PHE A 363 13.40 -11.88 11.63
C PHE A 363 12.51 -10.68 11.96
N LYS A 364 11.25 -10.75 11.54
CA LYS A 364 10.21 -9.77 11.86
C LYS A 364 9.05 -10.48 12.55
N LEU A 365 8.68 -10.01 13.73
CA LEU A 365 7.46 -10.39 14.43
C LEU A 365 6.53 -9.20 14.47
N GLN A 366 5.29 -9.39 14.05
CA GLN A 366 4.27 -8.34 13.97
C GLN A 366 2.93 -8.87 14.44
N GLY A 367 2.16 -8.04 15.13
CA GLY A 367 0.80 -8.38 15.52
C GLY A 367 -0.03 -7.14 15.81
N GLU A 368 -1.33 -7.29 15.62
CA GLU A 368 -2.32 -6.25 15.92
C GLU A 368 -3.56 -6.86 16.56
N TYR A 369 -4.16 -6.12 17.48
CA TYR A 369 -5.45 -6.41 18.10
C TYR A 369 -6.39 -5.23 17.83
N LEU A 370 -7.53 -5.52 17.21
CA LEU A 370 -8.55 -4.55 16.86
C LEU A 370 -9.82 -4.82 17.69
N ARG A 371 -10.39 -3.80 18.30
CA ARG A 371 -11.66 -3.87 19.01
C ARG A 371 -12.59 -2.76 18.54
N SER A 372 -13.72 -3.15 17.98
CA SER A 372 -14.76 -2.23 17.54
C SER A 372 -15.87 -2.10 18.58
N THR A 373 -16.52 -0.95 18.61
CA THR A 373 -17.80 -0.74 19.29
C THR A 373 -18.72 -0.04 18.30
N ARG A 374 -19.84 -0.69 17.97
CA ARG A 374 -20.87 -0.16 17.08
C ARG A 374 -22.14 0.11 17.88
N THR A 375 -22.72 1.29 17.72
CA THR A 375 -23.98 1.69 18.39
C THR A 375 -24.83 2.51 17.45
N GLY A 376 -26.14 2.21 17.40
CA GLY A 376 -27.06 2.92 16.54
C GLY A 376 -28.40 2.21 16.41
N ASN A 377 -29.04 2.42 15.28
CA ASN A 377 -30.26 1.74 14.86
C ASN A 377 -29.96 0.79 13.69
N LEU A 378 -30.55 -0.39 13.73
CA LEU A 378 -30.51 -1.37 12.66
C LEU A 378 -31.95 -1.65 12.21
N VAL A 379 -32.23 -1.43 10.93
CA VAL A 379 -33.47 -1.90 10.30
C VAL A 379 -33.17 -3.28 9.73
N TYR A 380 -33.80 -4.30 10.31
CA TYR A 380 -33.63 -5.69 9.89
C TYR A 380 -34.41 -5.96 8.60
N ASP A 381 -33.77 -6.61 7.63
CA ASP A 381 -34.33 -7.15 6.38
C ASP A 381 -35.11 -6.08 5.60
N ILE A 382 -34.38 -5.06 5.15
CA ILE A 382 -34.92 -3.92 4.41
C ILE A 382 -35.59 -4.37 3.11
N GLY A 383 -36.78 -3.82 2.86
CA GLY A 383 -37.63 -4.16 1.70
C GLY A 383 -38.50 -5.40 1.89
N ASN A 384 -38.40 -6.11 3.04
CA ASN A 384 -39.25 -7.25 3.40
C ASN A 384 -39.88 -7.06 4.78
N THR A 385 -39.08 -7.20 5.83
CA THR A 385 -39.59 -7.10 7.21
C THR A 385 -39.56 -5.65 7.72
N ASP A 386 -38.57 -4.86 7.32
CA ASP A 386 -38.38 -3.44 7.66
C ASP A 386 -38.51 -3.14 9.15
N ARG A 387 -37.97 -4.02 10.02
CA ARG A 387 -38.14 -3.88 11.46
C ARG A 387 -36.97 -3.11 12.09
N PRO A 388 -37.20 -1.85 12.54
CA PRO A 388 -36.16 -1.06 13.20
C PRO A 388 -35.91 -1.56 14.64
N GLY A 389 -34.68 -1.39 15.10
CA GLY A 389 -34.30 -1.70 16.45
C GLY A 389 -33.00 -1.05 16.87
N ALA A 390 -32.83 -0.84 18.17
CA ALA A 390 -31.54 -0.45 18.71
C ALA A 390 -30.52 -1.56 18.47
N TYR A 391 -29.29 -1.17 18.13
CA TYR A 391 -28.19 -2.08 17.85
C TYR A 391 -26.95 -1.68 18.60
N ARG A 392 -26.33 -2.66 19.25
CA ARG A 392 -25.03 -2.52 19.88
C ARG A 392 -24.19 -3.79 19.68
N ALA A 393 -22.93 -3.62 19.27
CA ALA A 393 -21.98 -4.73 19.15
C ALA A 393 -20.57 -4.30 19.56
N ALA A 394 -19.79 -5.24 20.06
CA ALA A 394 -18.39 -5.01 20.48
C ALA A 394 -17.47 -6.13 19.95
N PRO A 395 -17.40 -6.32 18.61
CA PRO A 395 -16.55 -7.33 18.00
C PRO A 395 -15.07 -7.00 18.12
N SER A 396 -14.24 -8.04 18.06
CA SER A 396 -12.78 -7.90 18.05
C SER A 396 -12.12 -8.89 17.08
N GLY A 397 -10.90 -8.59 16.69
CA GLY A 397 -10.08 -9.45 15.87
C GLY A 397 -8.60 -9.21 16.13
N TRP A 398 -7.79 -10.19 15.80
CA TRP A 398 -6.35 -10.11 15.98
C TRP A 398 -5.61 -10.94 14.95
N TYR A 399 -4.37 -10.61 14.74
CA TYR A 399 -3.41 -11.47 14.05
C TYR A 399 -2.03 -11.35 14.67
N VAL A 400 -1.24 -12.39 14.51
CA VAL A 400 0.20 -12.40 14.78
C VAL A 400 0.88 -13.09 13.61
N GLN A 401 1.95 -12.49 13.11
CA GLN A 401 2.77 -13.05 12.03
C GLN A 401 4.26 -12.93 12.32
N GLY A 402 5.00 -13.95 11.92
CA GLY A 402 6.45 -13.98 11.96
C GLY A 402 7.01 -14.25 10.57
N VAL A 403 8.01 -13.49 10.16
CA VAL A 403 8.71 -13.68 8.87
C VAL A 403 10.21 -13.80 9.13
N TYR A 404 10.80 -14.89 8.65
CA TYR A 404 12.21 -15.20 8.81
C TYR A 404 12.91 -15.29 7.46
N GLN A 405 13.86 -14.41 7.24
CA GLN A 405 14.80 -14.51 6.14
C GLN A 405 15.96 -15.41 6.57
N PHE A 406 16.03 -16.61 6.04
CA PHE A 406 17.03 -17.62 6.46
C PHE A 406 18.29 -17.60 5.56
N MET A 407 18.18 -17.00 4.37
CA MET A 407 19.29 -16.75 3.46
C MET A 407 18.94 -15.58 2.52
N PRO A 408 19.93 -14.99 1.80
CA PRO A 408 19.64 -13.95 0.82
C PRO A 408 18.51 -14.38 -0.14
N SER A 409 17.58 -13.49 -0.41
CA SER A 409 16.44 -13.67 -1.30
C SER A 409 15.35 -14.64 -0.85
N TRP A 410 15.50 -15.39 0.24
CA TRP A 410 14.52 -16.37 0.69
C TRP A 410 13.96 -16.05 2.07
N ARG A 411 12.63 -16.00 2.14
CA ARG A 411 11.90 -15.78 3.40
C ARG A 411 10.83 -16.84 3.58
N VAL A 412 10.55 -17.19 4.82
CA VAL A 412 9.41 -18.01 5.24
C VAL A 412 8.61 -17.25 6.27
N GLY A 413 7.29 -17.33 6.19
CA GLY A 413 6.40 -16.64 7.13
C GLY A 413 5.24 -17.50 7.59
N LEU A 414 4.83 -17.26 8.83
CA LEU A 414 3.65 -17.87 9.45
C LEU A 414 2.75 -16.75 9.96
N ARG A 415 1.44 -16.85 9.71
CA ARG A 415 0.42 -15.98 10.29
C ARG A 415 -0.69 -16.81 10.90
N THR A 416 -1.10 -16.46 12.12
CA THR A 416 -2.29 -16.97 12.78
C THR A 416 -3.19 -15.81 13.15
N GLU A 417 -4.48 -15.98 12.99
CA GLU A 417 -5.45 -14.91 13.11
C GLU A 417 -6.81 -15.41 13.58
N GLY A 418 -7.57 -14.54 14.24
CA GLY A 418 -8.85 -14.89 14.76
C GLY A 418 -9.77 -13.70 14.99
N LEU A 419 -11.06 -13.99 14.98
CA LEU A 419 -12.13 -13.04 15.22
C LEU A 419 -13.03 -13.48 16.36
N ASP A 420 -13.67 -12.52 17.01
CA ASP A 420 -14.71 -12.72 18.03
C ASP A 420 -15.80 -11.66 17.80
N ALA A 421 -16.97 -12.09 17.36
CA ALA A 421 -18.13 -11.19 17.16
C ALA A 421 -18.69 -10.67 18.48
N GLY A 422 -18.30 -11.27 19.62
CA GLY A 422 -18.88 -10.98 20.92
C GLY A 422 -20.35 -11.43 20.99
N THR A 423 -21.12 -10.69 21.79
CA THR A 423 -22.58 -10.90 21.91
C THR A 423 -23.27 -9.63 21.45
N PRO A 424 -23.65 -9.51 20.16
CA PRO A 424 -24.39 -8.36 19.67
C PRO A 424 -25.76 -8.27 20.33
N ASP A 425 -26.17 -7.06 20.67
CA ASP A 425 -27.53 -6.72 21.09
C ASP A 425 -28.28 -6.16 19.87
N TYR A 426 -29.25 -6.93 19.39
CA TYR A 426 -30.10 -6.56 18.27
C TYR A 426 -31.46 -5.99 18.71
N GLY A 427 -31.66 -5.75 20.01
CA GLY A 427 -32.92 -5.27 20.56
C GLY A 427 -34.09 -6.17 20.14
N PRO A 428 -35.18 -5.60 19.55
CA PRO A 428 -36.34 -6.38 19.13
C PRO A 428 -36.05 -7.39 18.01
N ASN A 429 -34.91 -7.28 17.34
CA ASN A 429 -34.51 -8.15 16.23
C ASN A 429 -33.71 -9.39 16.69
N ALA A 430 -33.44 -9.57 17.99
CA ALA A 430 -32.57 -10.61 18.51
C ALA A 430 -32.94 -12.04 18.02
N ALA A 431 -34.24 -12.36 17.95
CA ALA A 431 -34.71 -13.67 17.48
C ALA A 431 -34.48 -13.91 15.96
N SER A 432 -34.18 -12.86 15.19
CA SER A 432 -33.97 -12.93 13.74
C SER A 432 -32.55 -13.34 13.37
N PHE A 433 -31.60 -13.26 14.29
CA PHE A 433 -30.21 -13.60 14.05
C PHE A 433 -29.84 -14.91 14.74
N ALA A 434 -28.95 -15.69 14.11
CA ALA A 434 -28.39 -16.87 14.75
C ALA A 434 -27.60 -16.49 15.99
N GLY A 435 -27.66 -17.30 17.04
CA GLY A 435 -26.88 -17.10 18.25
C GLY A 435 -25.38 -17.08 17.93
N GLY A 436 -24.65 -16.08 18.45
CA GLY A 436 -23.20 -15.96 18.30
C GLY A 436 -22.48 -16.99 19.18
N GLY A 437 -21.28 -17.37 18.80
CA GLY A 437 -20.40 -18.30 19.54
C GLY A 437 -19.27 -18.81 18.68
N PHE A 438 -19.46 -18.80 17.36
CA PHE A 438 -18.42 -19.19 16.42
C PHE A 438 -17.33 -18.12 16.36
N LYS A 439 -16.07 -18.59 16.38
CA LYS A 439 -14.89 -17.74 16.31
C LYS A 439 -14.09 -18.06 15.05
N PRO A 440 -14.23 -17.26 13.99
CA PRO A 440 -13.46 -17.39 12.77
C PRO A 440 -11.95 -17.42 13.04
N ARG A 441 -11.23 -18.30 12.34
CA ARG A 441 -9.78 -18.45 12.44
C ARG A 441 -9.17 -18.75 11.08
N LYS A 442 -7.92 -18.31 10.88
CA LYS A 442 -7.13 -18.66 9.70
C LYS A 442 -5.68 -18.83 10.09
N ASN A 443 -5.02 -19.81 9.48
CA ASN A 443 -3.58 -20.03 9.61
C ASN A 443 -2.96 -20.03 8.23
N THR A 444 -1.85 -19.35 8.06
CA THR A 444 -1.21 -19.13 6.77
C THR A 444 0.28 -19.37 6.85
N LEU A 445 0.81 -20.13 5.90
CA LEU A 445 2.24 -20.33 5.67
C LEU A 445 2.59 -19.70 4.34
N MET A 446 3.68 -18.95 4.27
CA MET A 446 4.21 -18.44 3.02
C MET A 446 5.70 -18.73 2.86
N ILE A 447 6.16 -18.82 1.63
CA ILE A 447 7.56 -18.81 1.26
C ILE A 447 7.73 -17.82 0.09
N ASP A 448 8.70 -16.92 0.25
CA ASP A 448 9.06 -15.91 -0.76
C ASP A 448 10.43 -16.20 -1.35
N PHE A 449 10.54 -16.01 -2.63
CA PHE A 449 11.80 -15.87 -3.34
C PHE A 449 11.87 -14.49 -3.99
N ASN A 450 12.84 -13.67 -3.57
CA ASN A 450 13.07 -12.32 -4.08
C ASN A 450 14.38 -12.33 -4.87
N PRO A 451 14.36 -12.61 -6.19
CA PRO A 451 15.58 -12.65 -7.01
C PRO A 451 16.28 -11.29 -7.08
N SER A 452 15.53 -10.21 -6.91
CA SER A 452 16.03 -8.84 -6.81
C SER A 452 15.09 -8.01 -5.90
N GLU A 453 15.45 -6.78 -5.60
CA GLU A 453 14.56 -5.80 -4.92
C GLU A 453 13.32 -5.43 -5.75
N PHE A 454 13.34 -5.69 -7.07
CA PHE A 454 12.28 -5.36 -8.01
C PHE A 454 11.35 -6.52 -8.34
N SER A 455 11.60 -7.72 -7.83
CA SER A 455 10.78 -8.88 -8.17
C SER A 455 10.66 -9.88 -7.02
N ARG A 456 9.49 -10.48 -6.93
CA ARG A 456 9.14 -11.46 -5.90
C ARG A 456 8.27 -12.57 -6.48
N VAL A 457 8.57 -13.81 -6.12
CA VAL A 457 7.70 -14.97 -6.29
C VAL A 457 7.30 -15.45 -4.91
N ARG A 458 6.01 -15.57 -4.65
CA ARG A 458 5.46 -16.01 -3.36
C ARG A 458 4.56 -17.21 -3.55
N LEU A 459 4.79 -18.24 -2.75
CA LEU A 459 3.86 -19.33 -2.55
C LEU A 459 3.24 -19.22 -1.16
N GLN A 460 1.91 -19.20 -1.09
CA GLN A 460 1.18 -19.12 0.17
C GLN A 460 0.16 -20.25 0.27
N LEU A 461 0.11 -20.89 1.43
CA LEU A 461 -0.87 -21.91 1.79
C LEU A 461 -1.66 -21.41 2.99
N ALA A 462 -2.99 -21.50 2.94
CA ALA A 462 -3.82 -21.10 4.06
C ALA A 462 -4.89 -22.17 4.37
N GLN A 463 -5.17 -22.31 5.66
CA GLN A 463 -6.33 -23.03 6.17
C GLN A 463 -7.27 -22.00 6.77
N ASP A 464 -8.35 -21.73 6.06
CA ASP A 464 -9.35 -20.73 6.43
C ASP A 464 -10.59 -21.40 7.01
N ARG A 465 -10.96 -20.99 8.23
CA ARG A 465 -12.15 -21.38 8.96
C ARG A 465 -12.97 -20.15 9.33
N ALA A 466 -13.12 -19.23 8.40
CA ALA A 466 -13.96 -18.04 8.59
C ALA A 466 -15.45 -18.39 8.60
N ARG A 467 -15.84 -19.52 7.99
CA ARG A 467 -17.21 -20.03 7.92
C ARG A 467 -17.39 -21.19 8.89
N GLU A 468 -18.46 -21.15 9.67
CA GLU A 468 -18.79 -22.22 10.63
C GLU A 468 -19.01 -23.55 9.90
N GLY A 469 -18.40 -24.62 10.42
CA GLY A 469 -18.48 -25.97 9.85
C GLY A 469 -17.73 -26.16 8.52
N ILE A 470 -17.09 -25.12 7.97
CA ILE A 470 -16.40 -25.17 6.68
C ILE A 470 -14.92 -24.87 6.87
N THR A 471 -14.07 -25.71 6.29
CA THR A 471 -12.64 -25.45 6.13
C THR A 471 -12.33 -25.24 4.66
N ASP A 472 -11.73 -24.11 4.32
CA ASP A 472 -11.23 -23.81 2.98
C ASP A 472 -9.70 -23.87 2.98
N ASN A 473 -9.15 -24.84 2.25
CA ASN A 473 -7.72 -24.93 2.00
C ASN A 473 -7.39 -24.15 0.74
N GLN A 474 -6.53 -23.16 0.90
CA GLN A 474 -6.22 -22.17 -0.11
C GLN A 474 -4.74 -22.28 -0.49
N LEU A 475 -4.45 -22.16 -1.79
CA LEU A 475 -3.11 -22.02 -2.35
C LEU A 475 -3.09 -20.79 -3.25
N PHE A 476 -2.05 -19.97 -3.04
CA PHE A 476 -1.78 -18.81 -3.85
C PHE A 476 -0.34 -18.88 -4.38
N LEU A 477 -0.16 -18.61 -5.67
CA LEU A 477 1.14 -18.36 -6.26
C LEU A 477 1.11 -16.97 -6.87
N GLN A 478 1.91 -16.07 -6.31
CA GLN A 478 2.01 -14.68 -6.73
C GLN A 478 3.36 -14.41 -7.36
N TYR A 479 3.34 -13.70 -8.49
CA TYR A 479 4.51 -13.04 -9.05
C TYR A 479 4.29 -11.54 -9.06
N GLN A 480 5.27 -10.79 -8.59
CA GLN A 480 5.23 -9.33 -8.51
C GLN A 480 6.52 -8.75 -9.03
N MET A 481 6.42 -7.65 -9.79
CA MET A 481 7.56 -6.85 -10.24
C MET A 481 7.29 -5.37 -10.08
N SER A 482 8.35 -4.60 -9.84
CA SER A 482 8.36 -3.15 -9.80
C SER A 482 9.13 -2.59 -10.98
N LEU A 483 8.60 -1.57 -11.64
CA LEU A 483 9.23 -0.86 -12.74
C LEU A 483 9.28 0.64 -12.40
N GLY A 484 10.39 1.31 -12.71
CA GLY A 484 10.54 2.76 -12.52
C GLY A 484 11.16 3.15 -11.18
N ALA A 485 10.95 4.39 -10.76
CA ALA A 485 11.49 4.96 -9.54
C ALA A 485 10.71 4.48 -8.30
N HIS A 486 10.79 3.20 -8.00
CA HIS A 486 10.21 2.66 -6.78
C HIS A 486 11.15 2.90 -5.61
N GLY A 487 10.63 3.49 -4.53
CA GLY A 487 11.41 3.61 -3.29
C GLY A 487 11.82 2.23 -2.79
N ALA A 488 13.07 2.09 -2.34
CA ALA A 488 13.53 0.87 -1.72
C ALA A 488 12.57 0.50 -0.58
N HIS A 489 12.12 -0.76 -0.56
CA HIS A 489 11.35 -1.25 0.57
C HIS A 489 12.23 -1.17 1.83
N SER A 490 11.76 -0.52 2.88
CA SER A 490 12.41 -0.58 4.18
C SER A 490 12.29 -2.00 4.72
N TYR A 491 13.43 -2.69 4.81
CA TYR A 491 13.52 -4.03 5.38
C TYR A 491 13.37 -4.03 6.90
#